data_cc364f7e61828c7c01b58902d5533432
#
_entry.id   cc364f7e61828c7c01b58902d5533432
#
_cell.length_a   1.000
_cell.length_b   1.000
_cell.length_c   1.000
_cell.angle_alpha   90.00
_cell.angle_beta   90.00
_cell.angle_gamma   90.00
#
_symmetry.space_group_name_H-M   'P 1'
#
loop_
_entity.id
_entity.type
_entity.pdbx_description
1 polymer ?
#
loop_
_entity_poly.entity_id
_entity_poly.type
_entity_poly.pdbx_seq_one_letter_code
_entity_poly.pdbx_strand_id
1 'polypeptide(L)' 'MVAEIFALCMFVNSSLDGHMITDGMSHCLKLKREAERNLSESRENVIRYQCGQVKAELVPDSEGKMKILKIIEHKHER' A
#
# COMPACT_ATOMS: atom_id res chain seq x y z
N MET A 1 8.30 14.05 7.18
CA MET A 1 9.52 13.22 7.12
C MET A 1 9.45 12.32 5.90
N VAL A 2 10.50 12.32 5.12
CA VAL A 2 10.59 11.44 3.94
C VAL A 2 11.34 10.19 4.32
N ALA A 3 10.78 9.02 4.01
CA ALA A 3 11.40 7.74 4.33
C ALA A 3 11.11 6.70 3.26
N GLU A 4 11.96 5.69 3.19
CA GLU A 4 11.73 4.52 2.37
C GLU A 4 11.06 3.46 3.21
N ILE A 5 9.89 3.03 2.78
CA ILE A 5 9.07 2.08 3.51
C ILE A 5 8.53 1.02 2.58
N PHE A 6 8.09 -0.09 3.16
CA PHE A 6 7.32 -1.08 2.42
C PHE A 6 5.85 -0.73 2.57
N ALA A 7 5.14 -0.73 1.47
CA ALA A 7 3.72 -0.38 1.47
C ALA A 7 2.91 -1.35 0.63
N LEU A 8 1.70 -1.60 1.10
CA LEU A 8 0.69 -2.31 0.33
C LEU A 8 -0.16 -1.26 -0.37
N CYS A 9 -0.18 -1.32 -1.69
CA CYS A 9 -0.94 -0.37 -2.50
C CYS A 9 -2.13 -1.08 -3.14
N MET A 10 -3.28 -0.43 -3.10
CA MET A 10 -4.49 -0.92 -3.75
C MET A 10 -4.79 -0.05 -4.96
N PHE A 11 -4.89 -0.70 -6.11
CA PHE A 11 -5.25 -0.03 -7.37
C PHE A 11 -6.65 -0.46 -7.77
N VAL A 12 -7.48 0.51 -8.10
CA VAL A 12 -8.82 0.28 -8.62
C VAL A 12 -8.86 0.85 -10.03
N ASN A 13 -9.08 -0.02 -11.01
CA ASN A 13 -9.08 0.35 -12.43
C ASN A 13 -7.80 1.08 -12.85
N SER A 14 -6.66 0.58 -12.36
CA SER A 14 -5.32 1.12 -12.64
C SER A 14 -5.00 2.44 -11.96
N SER A 15 -5.86 2.93 -11.08
CA SER A 15 -5.61 4.14 -10.29
C SER A 15 -5.33 3.77 -8.85
N LEU A 16 -4.33 4.40 -8.25
CA LEU A 16 -4.02 4.19 -6.84
C LEU A 16 -5.16 4.73 -5.99
N ASP A 17 -5.83 3.83 -5.27
CA ASP A 17 -6.98 4.17 -4.44
C ASP A 17 -6.65 4.20 -2.95
N GLY A 18 -5.72 3.37 -2.52
CA GLY A 18 -5.33 3.31 -1.12
C GLY A 18 -3.94 2.73 -0.93
N HIS A 19 -3.37 2.99 0.24
CA HIS A 19 -2.07 2.45 0.60
C HIS A 19 -1.98 2.26 2.11
N MET A 20 -1.11 1.35 2.53
CA MET A 20 -0.88 1.06 3.94
C MET A 20 0.58 0.76 4.17
N ILE A 21 1.14 1.35 5.23
CA ILE A 21 2.51 1.08 5.65
C ILE A 21 2.58 -0.31 6.25
N THR A 22 3.62 -1.06 5.89
CA THR A 22 3.87 -2.39 6.44
C THR A 22 5.27 -2.43 7.07
N ASP A 23 5.48 -3.43 7.94
CA ASP A 23 6.75 -3.58 8.64
C ASP A 23 7.88 -4.10 7.77
N GLY A 24 7.56 -4.65 6.61
CA GLY A 24 8.52 -5.18 5.68
C GLY A 24 7.83 -5.96 4.58
N MET A 25 8.63 -6.52 3.67
CA MET A 25 8.08 -7.23 2.52
C MET A 25 7.25 -8.46 2.93
N SER A 26 7.71 -9.23 3.91
CA SER A 26 6.97 -10.40 4.39
C SER A 26 5.59 -10.04 4.92
N HIS A 27 5.53 -8.97 5.72
CA HIS A 27 4.27 -8.47 6.26
C HIS A 27 3.36 -7.97 5.14
N CYS A 28 3.93 -7.23 4.19
CA CYS A 28 3.19 -6.73 3.05
C CYS A 28 2.59 -7.87 2.21
N LEU A 29 3.37 -8.89 1.91
CA LEU A 29 2.91 -10.04 1.13
C LEU A 29 1.82 -10.81 1.86
N LYS A 30 1.92 -10.92 3.19
CA LYS A 30 0.88 -11.57 3.99
C LYS A 30 -0.43 -10.80 3.89
N LEU A 31 -0.37 -9.48 4.06
CA LEU A 31 -1.56 -8.63 3.96
C LEU A 31 -2.14 -8.63 2.55
N LYS A 32 -1.28 -8.63 1.55
CA LYS A 32 -1.72 -8.72 0.16
C LYS A 32 -2.50 -10.01 -0.08
N ARG A 33 -1.97 -11.14 0.41
CA ARG A 33 -2.62 -12.44 0.26
C ARG A 33 -3.98 -12.46 0.95
N GLU A 34 -4.07 -11.92 2.16
CA GLU A 34 -5.31 -11.84 2.90
C GLU A 34 -6.33 -10.94 2.18
N ALA A 35 -5.89 -9.81 1.67
CA ALA A 35 -6.75 -8.88 0.93
C ALA A 35 -7.28 -9.52 -0.34
N GLU A 36 -6.43 -10.20 -1.09
CA GLU A 36 -6.84 -10.89 -2.32
C GLU A 36 -7.83 -12.03 -2.04
N ARG A 37 -7.65 -12.71 -0.91
CA ARG A 37 -8.57 -13.77 -0.50
C ARG A 37 -9.95 -13.23 -0.18
N ASN A 38 -10.02 -12.03 0.37
CA ASN A 38 -11.26 -11.38 0.76
C ASN A 38 -11.91 -10.56 -0.36
N LEU A 39 -11.25 -10.47 -1.51
CA LEU A 39 -11.85 -9.80 -2.66
C LEU A 39 -13.06 -10.58 -3.11
N SER A 40 -14.21 -9.95 -3.01
CA SER A 40 -15.39 -10.44 -3.69
C SER A 40 -15.23 -10.09 -5.16
N GLU A 41 -15.53 -11.02 -6.03
CA GLU A 41 -15.45 -10.77 -7.45
C GLU A 41 -16.41 -9.62 -7.83
N SER A 42 -15.83 -8.50 -8.19
CA SER A 42 -16.60 -7.40 -8.75
C SER A 42 -16.34 -7.36 -10.24
N ARG A 43 -17.40 -7.46 -11.02
CA ARG A 43 -17.30 -7.35 -12.48
C ARG A 43 -17.17 -5.91 -12.94
N GLU A 44 -17.46 -4.97 -12.05
CA GLU A 44 -17.47 -3.55 -12.37
C GLU A 44 -16.09 -2.93 -12.22
N ASN A 45 -15.27 -3.45 -11.30
CA ASN A 45 -13.97 -2.87 -10.99
C ASN A 45 -12.89 -3.93 -11.00
N VAL A 46 -11.74 -3.56 -11.56
CA VAL A 46 -10.53 -4.37 -11.47
C VAL A 46 -9.73 -3.86 -10.28
N ILE A 47 -9.64 -4.67 -9.24
CA ILE A 47 -8.91 -4.33 -8.02
C ILE A 47 -7.63 -5.16 -7.98
N ARG A 48 -6.50 -4.48 -7.78
CA ARG A 48 -5.20 -5.11 -7.68
C ARG A 48 -4.45 -4.60 -6.47
N TYR A 49 -3.69 -5.49 -5.85
CA TYR A 49 -2.82 -5.14 -4.74
C TYR A 49 -1.37 -5.35 -5.15
N GLN A 50 -0.52 -4.42 -4.75
CA GLN A 50 0.91 -4.53 -5.00
C GLN A 50 1.67 -4.24 -3.72
N CYS A 51 2.71 -5.03 -3.47
CA CYS A 51 3.67 -4.76 -2.41
C CYS A 51 4.91 -4.20 -3.03
N GLY A 52 5.45 -3.16 -2.44
CA GLY A 52 6.68 -2.57 -2.94
C GLY A 52 7.34 -1.69 -1.92
N GLN A 53 8.60 -1.38 -2.20
CA GLN A 53 9.32 -0.36 -1.45
C GLN A 53 9.03 0.98 -2.10
N VAL A 54 8.60 1.94 -1.31
CA VAL A 54 8.26 3.27 -1.80
C VAL A 54 8.99 4.31 -0.98
N LYS A 55 9.29 5.42 -1.62
CA LYS A 55 9.76 6.62 -0.94
C LYS A 55 8.53 7.49 -0.73
N ALA A 56 8.24 7.80 0.51
CA ALA A 56 7.01 8.50 0.86
C ALA A 56 7.26 9.59 1.89
N GLU A 57 6.45 10.61 1.84
CA GLU A 57 6.42 11.61 2.89
C GLU A 57 5.46 11.16 3.97
N LEU A 58 5.96 11.08 5.19
CA LEU A 58 5.21 10.60 6.35
C LEU A 58 4.92 11.74 7.31
N VAL A 59 3.74 11.72 7.90
CA VAL A 59 3.33 12.67 8.92
C VAL A 59 2.70 11.90 10.08
N PRO A 60 2.83 12.39 11.31
CA PRO A 60 2.13 11.76 12.43
C PRO A 60 0.63 12.02 12.33
N ASP A 61 -0.15 11.01 12.68
CA ASP A 61 -1.59 11.16 12.78
C ASP A 61 -1.99 11.61 14.20
N SER A 62 -3.29 11.68 14.46
CA SER A 62 -3.81 12.12 15.75
C SER A 62 -3.45 11.18 16.91
N GLU A 63 -3.08 9.94 16.62
CA GLU A 63 -2.68 8.95 17.61
C GLU A 63 -1.15 8.86 17.78
N GLY A 64 -0.41 9.69 17.06
CA GLY A 64 1.03 9.68 17.10
C GLY A 64 1.68 8.63 16.18
N LYS A 65 0.89 7.90 15.42
CA LYS A 65 1.40 6.95 14.44
C LYS A 65 1.71 7.65 13.13
N MET A 66 2.72 7.15 12.42
CA MET A 66 3.07 7.70 11.13
C MET A 66 2.10 7.20 10.05
N LYS A 67 1.71 8.09 9.18
CA LYS A 67 0.90 7.73 8.02
C LYS A 67 1.51 8.35 6.77
N ILE A 68 1.17 7.78 5.62
CA ILE A 68 1.65 8.28 4.35
C ILE A 68 0.85 9.53 3.96
N LEU A 69 1.54 10.65 3.81
CA LEU A 69 0.93 11.86 3.26
C LEU A 69 0.86 11.76 1.74
N LYS A 70 1.98 11.35 1.12
CA LYS A 70 2.04 11.10 -0.31
C LYS A 70 3.18 10.15 -0.62
N ILE A 71 3.04 9.41 -1.72
CA ILE A 71 4.09 8.55 -2.25
C ILE A 71 4.87 9.37 -3.27
N ILE A 72 6.17 9.49 -3.05
CA ILE A 72 7.05 10.27 -3.92
C ILE A 72 7.58 9.41 -5.05
N GLU A 73 7.94 8.16 -4.74
CA GLU A 73 8.56 7.27 -5.70
C GLU A 73 8.28 5.82 -5.35
N HIS A 74 7.97 5.01 -6.36
CA HIS A 74 7.89 3.56 -6.23
C HIS A 74 9.22 2.95 -6.67
N LYS A 75 9.88 2.22 -5.78
CA LYS A 75 11.19 1.63 -6.06
C LYS A 75 11.13 0.19 -6.51
N HIS A 76 10.28 -0.60 -5.88
CA HIS A 76 10.10 -2.01 -6.21
C HIS A 76 8.64 -2.36 -6.16
N GLU A 77 8.15 -2.95 -7.23
CA GLU A 77 6.77 -3.42 -7.33
C GLU A 77 6.75 -4.93 -7.52
N ARG A 78 5.82 -5.58 -6.84
CA ARG A 78 5.62 -7.02 -6.97
C ARG A 78 4.15 -7.36 -6.98
#